data_381dd0c081c5d9e275db7374be632bad
#
_entry.id   381dd0c081c5d9e275db7374be632bad
#
_cell.length_a   1.000
_cell.length_b   1.000
_cell.length_c   1.000
_cell.angle_alpha   90.00
_cell.angle_beta   90.00
_cell.angle_gamma   90.00
#
_symmetry.space_group_name_H-M   'P 1'
#
loop_
_entity.id
_entity.type
_entity.pdbx_description
1 polymer ?
#
loop_
_entity_poly.entity_id
_entity_poly.type
_entity_poly.pdbx_seq_one_letter_code
_entity_poly.pdbx_strand_id
1 'polypeptide(L)'
;MTNREQPSSAPVPPSRGKIAERLLPGGEEPDPRFTLANERTFLAWIRTSLALLAGGIAIEAFTSDLFLEPVRKGLAAVLLLLGMLLSAGSAVRWLRVERSMRNKAPLPLPLIVPLLAAAGALAAAVVLIFIVGR
;
A
#
# COMPACT_ATOMS: atom_id res chain seq x y z
N MET A 1 -36.08 51.60 10.92
CA MET A 1 -35.00 50.72 11.42
C MET A 1 -34.76 49.61 10.37
N THR A 2 -33.81 49.84 9.48
CA THR A 2 -33.45 48.92 8.39
C THR A 2 -32.37 48.00 8.90
N ASN A 3 -32.76 46.72 9.16
CA ASN A 3 -31.85 45.67 9.54
C ASN A 3 -31.04 45.30 8.29
N ARG A 4 -29.77 45.74 8.20
CA ARG A 4 -28.82 45.29 7.19
C ARG A 4 -28.38 43.88 7.56
N GLU A 5 -28.95 42.90 6.91
CA GLU A 5 -28.40 41.54 6.91
C GLU A 5 -26.98 41.62 6.36
N GLN A 6 -26.00 41.36 7.25
CA GLN A 6 -24.62 41.15 6.82
C GLN A 6 -24.57 39.87 6.02
N PRO A 7 -23.98 39.84 4.81
CA PRO A 7 -23.77 38.59 4.09
C PRO A 7 -22.83 37.72 4.93
N SER A 8 -23.35 36.55 5.33
CA SER A 8 -22.58 35.50 5.97
C SER A 8 -21.40 35.17 5.08
N SER A 9 -20.21 35.58 5.48
CA SER A 9 -18.97 35.17 4.82
C SER A 9 -18.76 33.67 5.12
N ALA A 10 -19.26 32.80 4.23
CA ALA A 10 -18.91 31.40 4.25
C ALA A 10 -17.38 31.28 4.22
N PRO A 11 -16.77 30.49 5.09
CA PRO A 11 -15.33 30.31 5.10
C PRO A 11 -14.87 29.81 3.73
N VAL A 12 -13.96 30.56 3.09
CA VAL A 12 -13.33 30.15 1.84
C VAL A 12 -12.61 28.84 2.10
N PRO A 13 -12.94 27.73 1.38
CA PRO A 13 -12.26 26.47 1.60
C PRO A 13 -10.77 26.66 1.34
N PRO A 14 -9.89 26.10 2.17
CA PRO A 14 -8.45 26.23 2.01
C PRO A 14 -8.04 25.73 0.63
N SER A 15 -7.23 26.52 -0.09
CA SER A 15 -6.75 26.19 -1.42
C SER A 15 -5.96 24.88 -1.36
N ARG A 16 -6.33 23.91 -2.18
CA ARG A 16 -5.60 22.65 -2.32
C ARG A 16 -4.20 22.92 -2.85
N GLY A 17 -3.19 22.28 -2.28
CA GLY A 17 -1.82 22.40 -2.79
C GLY A 17 -1.74 21.90 -4.25
N LYS A 18 -0.88 22.51 -5.06
CA LYS A 18 -0.70 22.19 -6.50
C LYS A 18 -0.45 20.71 -6.80
N ILE A 19 0.16 20.00 -5.86
CA ILE A 19 0.42 18.54 -5.97
C ILE A 19 -0.90 17.75 -5.80
N ALA A 20 -1.73 18.14 -4.83
CA ALA A 20 -3.02 17.50 -4.60
C ALA A 20 -3.96 17.69 -5.79
N GLU A 21 -3.97 18.84 -6.43
CA GLU A 21 -4.76 19.11 -7.64
C GLU A 21 -4.33 18.23 -8.83
N ARG A 22 -3.02 17.94 -8.97
CA ARG A 22 -2.51 17.08 -10.03
C ARG A 22 -2.80 15.59 -9.79
N LEU A 23 -2.68 15.14 -8.54
CA LEU A 23 -2.86 13.71 -8.19
C LEU A 23 -4.34 13.35 -8.05
N LEU A 24 -5.17 14.30 -7.64
CA LEU A 24 -6.59 14.11 -7.34
C LEU A 24 -7.45 15.16 -8.06
N PRO A 25 -7.50 15.15 -9.40
CA PRO A 25 -8.26 16.13 -10.16
C PRO A 25 -9.76 15.92 -9.98
N GLY A 26 -10.51 17.01 -9.70
CA GLY A 26 -11.97 17.04 -9.65
C GLY A 26 -12.59 16.34 -8.43
N GLY A 27 -13.92 16.18 -8.47
CA GLY A 27 -14.72 15.52 -7.44
C GLY A 27 -14.97 16.34 -6.17
N GLU A 28 -15.80 15.82 -5.30
CA GLU A 28 -16.05 16.35 -3.96
C GLU A 28 -15.00 15.84 -2.97
N GLU A 29 -14.66 16.65 -1.97
CA GLU A 29 -13.77 16.21 -0.90
C GLU A 29 -14.49 15.15 -0.05
N PRO A 30 -13.92 13.93 0.09
CA PRO A 30 -14.53 12.88 0.88
C PRO A 30 -14.50 13.25 2.37
N ASP A 31 -15.38 12.62 3.17
CA ASP A 31 -15.33 12.76 4.62
C ASP A 31 -13.92 12.38 5.12
N PRO A 32 -13.26 13.22 5.94
CA PRO A 32 -11.93 12.97 6.48
C PRO A 32 -11.74 11.61 7.13
N ARG A 33 -12.81 11.03 7.69
CA ARG A 33 -12.79 9.69 8.31
C ARG A 33 -12.42 8.59 7.31
N PHE A 34 -12.93 8.68 6.09
CA PHE A 34 -12.63 7.70 5.04
C PHE A 34 -11.22 7.85 4.50
N THR A 35 -10.74 9.08 4.32
CA THR A 35 -9.35 9.35 3.93
C THR A 35 -8.38 8.82 4.98
N LEU A 36 -8.62 9.08 6.27
CA LEU A 36 -7.79 8.54 7.36
C LEU A 36 -7.83 7.00 7.43
N ALA A 37 -8.99 6.38 7.17
CA ALA A 37 -9.09 4.92 7.09
C ALA A 37 -8.28 4.36 5.92
N ASN A 38 -8.29 5.02 4.76
CA ASN A 38 -7.48 4.67 3.60
C ASN A 38 -5.97 4.79 3.89
N GLU A 39 -5.55 5.84 4.59
CA GLU A 39 -4.16 6.02 5.02
C GLU A 39 -3.71 4.93 5.98
N ARG A 40 -4.53 4.55 6.95
CA ARG A 40 -4.22 3.43 7.86
C ARG A 40 -4.01 2.11 7.10
N THR A 41 -4.86 1.85 6.12
CA THR A 41 -4.72 0.67 5.25
C THR A 41 -3.42 0.74 4.45
N PHE A 42 -3.10 1.88 3.85
CA PHE A 42 -1.84 2.10 3.15
C PHE A 42 -0.62 1.83 4.06
N LEU A 43 -0.60 2.39 5.27
CA LEU A 43 0.49 2.18 6.22
C LEU A 43 0.64 0.72 6.65
N ALA A 44 -0.48 -0.02 6.78
CA ALA A 44 -0.45 -1.46 7.06
C ALA A 44 0.25 -2.23 5.92
N TRP A 45 -0.04 -1.91 4.67
CA TRP A 45 0.58 -2.53 3.50
C TRP A 45 2.07 -2.19 3.38
N ILE A 46 2.45 -0.93 3.63
CA ILE A 46 3.85 -0.50 3.66
C ILE A 46 4.63 -1.24 4.75
N ARG A 47 4.05 -1.43 5.93
CA ARG A 47 4.68 -2.23 7.00
C ARG A 47 4.97 -3.65 6.55
N THR A 48 4.03 -4.32 5.90
CA THR A 48 4.21 -5.67 5.35
C THR A 48 5.28 -5.68 4.25
N SER A 49 5.27 -4.69 3.37
CA SER A 49 6.31 -4.52 2.35
C SER A 49 7.72 -4.41 2.96
N LEU A 50 7.89 -3.55 3.97
CA LEU A 50 9.17 -3.38 4.65
C LEU A 50 9.62 -4.66 5.36
N ALA A 51 8.69 -5.43 5.94
CA ALA A 51 9.01 -6.71 6.55
C ALA A 51 9.51 -7.74 5.52
N LEU A 52 8.91 -7.79 4.32
CA LEU A 52 9.38 -8.64 3.22
C LEU A 52 10.76 -8.22 2.72
N LEU A 53 11.01 -6.92 2.56
CA LEU A 53 12.32 -6.40 2.18
C LEU A 53 13.39 -6.75 3.22
N ALA A 54 13.09 -6.52 4.50
CA ALA A 54 13.99 -6.87 5.59
C ALA A 54 14.26 -8.38 5.66
N GLY A 55 13.23 -9.21 5.46
CA GLY A 55 13.35 -10.66 5.37
C GLY A 55 14.25 -11.12 4.22
N GLY A 56 14.09 -10.54 3.05
CA GLY A 56 14.95 -10.84 1.88
C GLY A 56 16.42 -10.49 2.14
N ILE A 57 16.68 -9.32 2.72
CA ILE A 57 18.03 -8.90 3.10
C ILE A 57 18.60 -9.83 4.19
N ALA A 58 17.80 -10.18 5.19
CA ALA A 58 18.23 -11.04 6.27
C ALA A 58 18.59 -12.46 5.77
N ILE A 59 17.82 -13.03 4.86
CA ILE A 59 18.15 -14.32 4.24
C ILE A 59 19.50 -14.23 3.54
N GLU A 60 19.75 -13.23 2.73
CA GLU A 60 21.03 -13.09 2.04
C GLU A 60 22.20 -12.88 3.01
N ALA A 61 22.02 -12.09 4.06
CA ALA A 61 23.07 -11.73 4.99
C ALA A 61 23.43 -12.81 6.00
N PHE A 62 22.45 -13.61 6.46
CA PHE A 62 22.62 -14.45 7.65
C PHE A 62 22.47 -15.96 7.39
N THR A 63 22.17 -16.39 6.15
CA THR A 63 21.91 -17.81 5.88
C THR A 63 22.90 -18.44 4.91
N SER A 64 24.13 -17.89 4.80
CA SER A 64 25.19 -18.40 3.92
C SER A 64 25.51 -19.88 4.18
N ASP A 65 25.47 -20.29 5.45
CA ASP A 65 25.83 -21.66 5.87
C ASP A 65 24.64 -22.63 5.90
N LEU A 66 23.42 -22.11 5.76
CA LEU A 66 22.20 -22.90 5.86
C LEU A 66 21.66 -23.35 4.49
N PHE A 67 21.81 -22.54 3.47
CA PHE A 67 21.25 -22.78 2.15
C PHE A 67 22.34 -22.77 1.05
N LEU A 68 22.11 -23.59 0.04
CA LEU A 68 22.89 -23.48 -1.20
C LEU A 68 22.72 -22.09 -1.81
N GLU A 69 23.77 -21.53 -2.34
CA GLU A 69 23.79 -20.15 -2.90
C GLU A 69 22.64 -19.85 -3.86
N PRO A 70 22.27 -20.73 -4.83
CA PRO A 70 21.14 -20.45 -5.73
C PRO A 70 19.80 -20.38 -5.01
N VAL A 71 19.58 -21.23 -4.00
CA VAL A 71 18.34 -21.27 -3.22
C VAL A 71 18.22 -20.00 -2.37
N ARG A 72 19.31 -19.64 -1.68
CA ARG A 72 19.38 -18.42 -0.87
C ARG A 72 19.07 -17.18 -1.68
N LYS A 73 19.78 -16.99 -2.81
CA LYS A 73 19.57 -15.86 -3.73
C LYS A 73 18.15 -15.85 -4.31
N GLY A 74 17.63 -17.02 -4.67
CA GLY A 74 16.25 -17.16 -5.17
C GLY A 74 15.21 -16.73 -4.15
N LEU A 75 15.32 -17.19 -2.90
CA LEU A 75 14.41 -16.79 -1.81
C LEU A 75 14.51 -15.28 -1.50
N ALA A 76 15.71 -14.77 -1.38
CA ALA A 76 15.93 -13.34 -1.14
C ALA A 76 15.34 -12.49 -2.27
N ALA A 77 15.58 -12.86 -3.53
CA ALA A 77 15.04 -12.15 -4.68
C ALA A 77 13.51 -12.17 -4.71
N VAL A 78 12.88 -13.31 -4.43
CA VAL A 78 11.41 -13.41 -4.36
C VAL A 78 10.84 -12.49 -3.29
N LEU A 79 11.41 -12.48 -2.08
CA LEU A 79 10.95 -11.62 -0.99
C LEU A 79 11.12 -10.12 -1.31
N LEU A 80 12.26 -9.75 -1.90
CA LEU A 80 12.54 -8.38 -2.31
C LEU A 80 11.56 -7.93 -3.41
N LEU A 81 11.31 -8.77 -4.42
CA LEU A 81 10.35 -8.48 -5.49
C LEU A 81 8.93 -8.34 -4.94
N LEU A 82 8.51 -9.23 -4.05
CA LEU A 82 7.20 -9.14 -3.39
C LEU A 82 7.07 -7.85 -2.58
N GLY A 83 8.09 -7.49 -1.80
CA GLY A 83 8.12 -6.24 -1.04
C GLY A 83 8.01 -5.02 -1.95
N MET A 84 8.76 -4.99 -3.05
CA MET A 84 8.72 -3.92 -4.02
C MET A 84 7.35 -3.79 -4.71
N LEU A 85 6.77 -4.91 -5.17
CA LEU A 85 5.46 -4.93 -5.80
C LEU A 85 4.36 -4.50 -4.83
N LEU A 86 4.45 -4.93 -3.56
CA LEU A 86 3.49 -4.56 -2.53
C LEU A 86 3.59 -3.06 -2.20
N SER A 87 4.79 -2.51 -2.12
CA SER A 87 5.00 -1.08 -1.90
C SER A 87 4.39 -0.24 -3.03
N ALA A 88 4.75 -0.54 -4.27
CA ALA A 88 4.23 0.16 -5.44
C ALA A 88 2.71 -0.02 -5.58
N GLY A 89 2.22 -1.25 -5.40
CA GLY A 89 0.79 -1.57 -5.49
C GLY A 89 -0.05 -0.87 -4.42
N SER A 90 0.49 -0.72 -3.21
CA SER A 90 -0.20 0.00 -2.13
C SER A 90 -0.37 1.48 -2.44
N ALA A 91 0.62 2.13 -3.02
CA ALA A 91 0.55 3.53 -3.44
C ALA A 91 -0.49 3.73 -4.56
N VAL A 92 -0.47 2.88 -5.58
CA VAL A 92 -1.45 2.91 -6.67
C VAL A 92 -2.87 2.66 -6.13
N ARG A 93 -3.02 1.70 -5.22
CA ARG A 93 -4.31 1.41 -4.58
C ARG A 93 -4.82 2.58 -3.77
N TRP A 94 -3.96 3.20 -2.96
CA TRP A 94 -4.31 4.38 -2.17
C TRP A 94 -4.87 5.49 -3.06
N LEU A 95 -4.18 5.81 -4.17
CA LEU A 95 -4.64 6.81 -5.14
C LEU A 95 -5.97 6.45 -5.79
N ARG A 96 -6.18 5.16 -6.15
CA ARG A 96 -7.43 4.71 -6.76
C ARG A 96 -8.61 4.83 -5.79
N VAL A 97 -8.42 4.40 -4.54
CA VAL A 97 -9.45 4.49 -3.50
C VAL A 97 -9.81 5.95 -3.24
N GLU A 98 -8.82 6.83 -3.12
CA GLU A 98 -9.04 8.25 -2.90
C GLU A 98 -9.81 8.89 -4.07
N ARG A 99 -9.45 8.57 -5.32
CA ARG A 99 -10.18 9.03 -6.51
C ARG A 99 -11.62 8.49 -6.57
N SER A 100 -11.83 7.22 -6.21
CA SER A 100 -13.17 6.61 -6.20
C SER A 100 -14.07 7.28 -5.17
N MET A 101 -13.54 7.57 -3.98
CA MET A 101 -14.30 8.29 -2.94
C MET A 101 -14.71 9.70 -3.40
N ARG A 102 -13.81 10.42 -4.06
CA ARG A 102 -14.09 11.76 -4.60
C ARG A 102 -15.17 11.76 -5.68
N ASN A 103 -15.20 10.72 -6.50
CA ASN A 103 -16.15 10.59 -7.63
C ASN A 103 -17.40 9.79 -7.27
N LYS A 104 -17.59 9.40 -6.00
CA LYS A 104 -18.70 8.54 -5.55
C LYS A 104 -18.82 7.24 -6.36
N ALA A 105 -17.67 6.74 -6.86
CA ALA A 105 -17.57 5.53 -7.67
C ALA A 105 -17.36 4.29 -6.77
N PRO A 106 -17.70 3.07 -7.26
CA PRO A 106 -17.44 1.83 -6.54
C PRO A 106 -15.97 1.67 -6.20
N LEU A 107 -15.67 1.13 -5.01
CA LEU A 107 -14.30 0.88 -4.58
C LEU A 107 -13.69 -0.27 -5.39
N PRO A 108 -12.43 -0.15 -5.86
CA PRO A 108 -11.77 -1.22 -6.60
C PRO A 108 -11.48 -2.41 -5.70
N LEU A 109 -11.71 -3.63 -6.23
CA LEU A 109 -11.38 -4.87 -5.54
C LEU A 109 -9.86 -5.00 -5.35
N PRO A 110 -9.38 -5.38 -4.16
CA PRO A 110 -7.96 -5.50 -3.86
C PRO A 110 -7.40 -6.84 -4.39
N LEU A 111 -7.11 -6.94 -5.69
CA LEU A 111 -6.52 -8.14 -6.31
C LEU A 111 -5.13 -8.49 -5.74
N ILE A 112 -4.49 -7.57 -5.07
CA ILE A 112 -3.18 -7.77 -4.44
C ILE A 112 -3.26 -8.74 -3.24
N VAL A 113 -4.42 -8.86 -2.58
CA VAL A 113 -4.61 -9.74 -1.41
C VAL A 113 -4.42 -11.22 -1.76
N PRO A 114 -5.17 -11.79 -2.73
CA PRO A 114 -4.99 -13.19 -3.11
C PRO A 114 -3.61 -13.46 -3.71
N LEU A 115 -3.04 -12.51 -4.45
CA LEU A 115 -1.71 -12.64 -5.01
C LEU A 115 -0.65 -12.76 -3.90
N LEU A 116 -0.72 -11.89 -2.89
CA LEU A 116 0.21 -11.92 -1.76
C LEU A 116 0.07 -13.20 -0.93
N ALA A 117 -1.17 -13.66 -0.71
CA ALA A 117 -1.43 -14.91 0.01
C ALA A 117 -0.85 -16.13 -0.74
N ALA A 118 -1.06 -16.20 -2.04
CA ALA A 118 -0.51 -17.27 -2.88
C ALA A 118 1.03 -17.27 -2.90
N ALA A 119 1.63 -16.08 -3.07
CA ALA A 119 3.08 -15.93 -3.09
C ALA A 119 3.71 -16.27 -1.72
N GLY A 120 3.09 -15.86 -0.61
CA GLY A 120 3.53 -16.21 0.74
C GLY A 120 3.44 -17.71 1.02
N ALA A 121 2.34 -18.34 0.62
CA ALA A 121 2.16 -19.77 0.75
C ALA A 121 3.21 -20.57 -0.08
N LEU A 122 3.48 -20.12 -1.31
CA LEU A 122 4.50 -20.74 -2.16
C LEU A 122 5.90 -20.61 -1.54
N ALA A 123 6.26 -19.43 -1.06
CA ALA A 123 7.55 -19.22 -0.40
C ALA A 123 7.70 -20.10 0.85
N ALA A 124 6.65 -20.20 1.68
CA ALA A 124 6.64 -21.06 2.85
C ALA A 124 6.76 -22.55 2.48
N ALA A 125 6.08 -22.99 1.43
CA ALA A 125 6.17 -24.36 0.94
C ALA A 125 7.59 -24.71 0.46
N VAL A 126 8.25 -23.82 -0.26
CA VAL A 126 9.64 -24.01 -0.71
C VAL A 126 10.58 -24.18 0.48
N VAL A 127 10.46 -23.31 1.49
CA VAL A 127 11.28 -23.39 2.72
C VAL A 127 11.02 -24.70 3.45
N LEU A 128 9.74 -25.09 3.60
CA LEU A 128 9.36 -26.32 4.27
C LEU A 128 9.94 -27.57 3.58
N ILE A 129 9.80 -27.65 2.25
CA ILE A 129 10.35 -28.75 1.45
C ILE A 129 11.87 -28.83 1.64
N PHE A 130 12.55 -27.71 1.67
CA PHE A 130 14.00 -27.67 1.87
C PHE A 130 14.41 -28.15 3.28
N ILE A 131 13.64 -27.77 4.31
CA ILE A 131 13.94 -28.18 5.69
C ILE A 131 13.69 -29.69 5.90
N VAL A 132 12.57 -30.19 5.35
CA VAL A 132 12.19 -31.60 5.54
C VAL A 132 13.02 -32.57 4.65
N GLY A 133 13.45 -32.08 3.48
CA GLY A 133 14.24 -32.87 2.53
C GLY A 133 15.75 -32.95 2.85
N ARG A 134 16.18 -32.31 3.94
CA ARG A 134 17.58 -32.29 4.40
C ARG A 134 17.82 -33.36 5.48
#